data_784187a91f3e307ced5eeb553fe7b3f9
#
_entry.id   784187a91f3e307ced5eeb553fe7b3f9
#
_cell.length_a   1.000
_cell.length_b   1.000
_cell.length_c   1.000
_cell.angle_alpha   90.00
_cell.angle_beta   90.00
_cell.angle_gamma   90.00
#
_symmetry.space_group_name_H-M   'P 1'
#
loop_
_entity.id
_entity.type
_entity.pdbx_description
1 polymer ?
#
loop_
_entity_poly.entity_id
_entity_poly.type
_entity_poly.pdbx_seq_one_letter_code
_entity_poly.pdbx_strand_id
1 'polypeptide(L)'
;SGKAEKLLWTTCAELARLGIPAFPFAGTLLGLVRNGCLLDFDKDLDIAVWMESWDACCSALEKAGWARSPMRIEYSNYRDYVHPELGITLDVCCLQDNGDHRIIGGFSLPGHAAEYQRVSVFPPFDLVQRGTECGEVWFPRQPEKILTAFYGDWRTPNPHWDTVISALNLESFTLLVRCYAYHRLVQRWLLGDLAKAWCYAHQIALKDPDDVLALRSRQWLERAITRLGRETPVWPRNQRQQRVYTRMV
;
A
#
# COMPACT_ATOMS: atom_id res chain seq x y z
N SER A 1 -4.19 -1.36 20.31
CA SER A 1 -4.27 -2.37 19.24
C SER A 1 -5.54 -3.24 19.35
N GLY A 2 -5.95 -3.76 20.50
CA GLY A 2 -7.08 -4.70 20.60
C GLY A 2 -8.43 -4.22 20.08
N LYS A 3 -8.78 -2.93 20.20
CA LYS A 3 -10.04 -2.39 19.65
C LYS A 3 -10.03 -2.34 18.12
N ALA A 4 -8.93 -1.93 17.52
CA ALA A 4 -8.79 -1.85 16.07
C ALA A 4 -8.79 -3.25 15.44
N GLU A 5 -8.11 -4.20 16.06
CA GLU A 5 -8.08 -5.58 15.60
C GLU A 5 -9.45 -6.26 15.71
N LYS A 6 -10.17 -6.04 16.80
CA LYS A 6 -11.55 -6.52 16.93
C LYS A 6 -12.46 -5.90 15.87
N LEU A 7 -12.32 -4.59 15.60
CA LEU A 7 -13.08 -3.91 14.56
C LEU A 7 -12.79 -4.49 13.18
N LEU A 8 -11.51 -4.75 12.85
CA LEU A 8 -11.11 -5.42 11.61
C LEU A 8 -11.84 -6.76 11.44
N TRP A 9 -11.74 -7.63 12.46
CA TRP A 9 -12.32 -8.97 12.37
C TRP A 9 -13.85 -8.94 12.34
N THR A 10 -14.48 -8.03 13.09
CA THR A 10 -15.94 -7.84 13.02
C THR A 10 -16.37 -7.40 11.63
N THR A 11 -15.70 -6.40 11.05
CA THR A 11 -16.01 -5.91 9.70
C THR A 11 -15.81 -6.99 8.64
N CYS A 12 -14.68 -7.72 8.68
CA CYS A 12 -14.42 -8.81 7.74
C CYS A 12 -15.43 -9.96 7.87
N ALA A 13 -15.84 -10.32 9.10
CA ALA A 13 -16.84 -11.36 9.32
C ALA A 13 -18.24 -10.93 8.84
N GLU A 14 -18.62 -9.67 9.02
CA GLU A 14 -19.88 -9.13 8.48
C GLU A 14 -19.92 -9.15 6.96
N LEU A 15 -18.82 -8.74 6.30
CA LEU A 15 -18.69 -8.81 4.85
C LEU A 15 -18.73 -10.26 4.35
N ALA A 16 -18.05 -11.19 5.04
CA ALA A 16 -18.08 -12.60 4.68
C ALA A 16 -19.48 -13.22 4.77
N ARG A 17 -20.29 -12.85 5.81
CA ARG A 17 -21.70 -13.29 5.93
C ARG A 17 -22.58 -12.78 4.79
N LEU A 18 -22.22 -11.65 4.19
CA LEU A 18 -22.90 -11.10 3.01
C LEU A 18 -22.39 -11.70 1.69
N GLY A 19 -21.48 -12.68 1.74
CA GLY A 19 -20.87 -13.28 0.56
C GLY A 19 -19.80 -12.42 -0.11
N ILE A 20 -19.30 -11.40 0.59
CA ILE A 20 -18.27 -10.47 0.08
C ILE A 20 -16.90 -10.95 0.59
N PRO A 21 -16.00 -11.45 -0.27
CA PRO A 21 -14.71 -11.98 0.12
C PRO A 21 -13.68 -10.87 0.34
N ALA A 22 -13.92 -10.02 1.34
CA ALA A 22 -12.96 -9.02 1.80
C ALA A 22 -11.94 -9.65 2.76
N PHE A 23 -10.68 -9.26 2.64
CA PHE A 23 -9.58 -9.84 3.40
C PHE A 23 -8.55 -8.79 3.80
N PRO A 24 -7.80 -8.98 4.92
CA PRO A 24 -6.72 -8.08 5.32
C PRO A 24 -5.68 -7.92 4.23
N PHE A 25 -5.20 -6.69 4.04
CA PHE A 25 -4.28 -6.35 2.96
C PHE A 25 -3.16 -5.42 3.46
N ALA A 26 -2.20 -5.09 2.62
CA ALA A 26 -1.13 -4.11 2.83
C ALA A 26 -0.53 -4.13 4.26
N GLY A 27 -0.55 -3.00 4.99
CA GLY A 27 0.02 -2.87 6.34
C GLY A 27 -0.66 -3.77 7.36
N THR A 28 -1.97 -3.90 7.28
CA THR A 28 -2.76 -4.80 8.14
C THR A 28 -2.34 -6.27 7.94
N LEU A 29 -2.24 -6.74 6.70
CA LEU A 29 -1.77 -8.09 6.42
C LEU A 29 -0.34 -8.31 6.89
N LEU A 30 0.54 -7.32 6.68
CA LEU A 30 1.93 -7.36 7.13
C LEU A 30 2.03 -7.56 8.64
N GLY A 31 1.28 -6.76 9.41
CA GLY A 31 1.24 -6.87 10.87
C GLY A 31 0.79 -8.25 11.34
N LEU A 32 -0.35 -8.70 10.84
CA LEU A 32 -0.94 -9.99 11.19
C LEU A 32 -0.04 -11.19 10.89
N VAL A 33 0.69 -11.15 9.77
CA VAL A 33 1.57 -12.27 9.35
C VAL A 33 2.94 -12.19 10.02
N ARG A 34 3.52 -11.00 10.15
CA ARG A 34 4.86 -10.83 10.69
C ARG A 34 4.90 -10.83 12.22
N ASN A 35 3.96 -10.13 12.85
CA ASN A 35 3.95 -9.87 14.28
C ASN A 35 2.87 -10.68 15.02
N GLY A 36 1.92 -11.29 14.30
CA GLY A 36 0.74 -11.94 14.88
C GLY A 36 -0.33 -10.95 15.39
N CYS A 37 -0.17 -9.65 15.13
CA CYS A 37 -1.09 -8.57 15.52
C CYS A 37 -0.93 -7.39 14.57
N LEU A 38 -1.82 -6.40 14.67
CA LEU A 38 -1.68 -5.13 13.95
C LEU A 38 -0.39 -4.41 14.33
N LEU A 39 0.17 -3.64 13.40
CA LEU A 39 1.36 -2.84 13.65
C LEU A 39 1.03 -1.68 14.60
N ASP A 40 1.85 -1.47 15.64
CA ASP A 40 1.59 -0.45 16.69
C ASP A 40 1.56 0.99 16.16
N PHE A 41 2.24 1.25 15.04
CA PHE A 41 2.33 2.57 14.41
C PHE A 41 1.33 2.76 13.27
N ASP A 42 0.59 1.72 12.88
CA ASP A 42 -0.42 1.81 11.82
C ASP A 42 -1.64 2.54 12.34
N LYS A 43 -2.13 3.48 11.54
CA LYS A 43 -3.25 4.36 11.92
C LYS A 43 -4.54 3.99 11.22
N ASP A 44 -4.43 3.09 10.27
CA ASP A 44 -5.47 2.64 9.37
C ASP A 44 -5.54 1.11 9.34
N LEU A 45 -6.69 0.62 8.98
CA LEU A 45 -6.91 -0.79 8.65
C LEU A 45 -6.97 -0.89 7.14
N ASP A 46 -6.25 -1.85 6.56
CA ASP A 46 -6.29 -2.13 5.14
C ASP A 46 -7.05 -3.43 4.87
N ILE A 47 -8.03 -3.39 3.99
CA ILE A 47 -8.63 -4.58 3.41
C ILE A 47 -8.60 -4.51 1.89
N ALA A 48 -8.64 -5.67 1.25
CA ALA A 48 -8.84 -5.75 -0.19
C ALA A 48 -10.09 -6.57 -0.51
N VAL A 49 -10.65 -6.30 -1.67
CA VAL A 49 -11.80 -6.99 -2.23
C VAL A 49 -11.63 -7.13 -3.74
N TRP A 50 -12.24 -8.16 -4.33
CA TRP A 50 -12.24 -8.33 -5.79
C TRP A 50 -13.16 -7.31 -6.48
N MET A 51 -12.83 -6.95 -7.72
CA MET A 51 -13.57 -5.95 -8.51
C MET A 51 -15.06 -6.29 -8.63
N GLU A 52 -15.40 -7.54 -8.80
CA GLU A 52 -16.79 -8.01 -8.89
C GLU A 52 -17.60 -7.80 -7.60
N SER A 53 -16.93 -7.67 -6.46
CA SER A 53 -17.55 -7.42 -5.15
C SER A 53 -17.40 -5.97 -4.68
N TRP A 54 -16.81 -5.10 -5.47
CA TRP A 54 -16.44 -3.73 -5.09
C TRP A 54 -17.64 -2.89 -4.62
N ASP A 55 -18.66 -2.78 -5.46
CA ASP A 55 -19.84 -1.95 -5.15
C ASP A 55 -20.66 -2.52 -3.98
N ALA A 56 -20.74 -3.86 -3.90
CA ALA A 56 -21.38 -4.54 -2.78
C ALA A 56 -20.66 -4.29 -1.46
N CYS A 57 -19.30 -4.32 -1.47
CA CYS A 57 -18.47 -4.03 -0.32
C CYS A 57 -18.68 -2.58 0.16
N CYS A 58 -18.56 -1.61 -0.74
CA CYS A 58 -18.76 -0.20 -0.42
C CYS A 58 -20.15 0.05 0.18
N SER A 59 -21.21 -0.48 -0.44
CA SER A 59 -22.58 -0.36 0.07
C SER A 59 -22.78 -1.02 1.43
N ALA A 60 -22.13 -2.19 1.66
CA ALA A 60 -22.24 -2.88 2.95
C ALA A 60 -21.55 -2.09 4.07
N LEU A 61 -20.37 -1.53 3.82
CA LEU A 61 -19.65 -0.69 4.78
C LEU A 61 -20.46 0.56 5.16
N GLU A 62 -21.04 1.26 4.19
CA GLU A 62 -21.86 2.44 4.43
C GLU A 62 -23.13 2.09 5.24
N LYS A 63 -23.78 0.96 4.96
CA LYS A 63 -24.92 0.45 5.73
C LYS A 63 -24.53 0.03 7.15
N ALA A 64 -23.30 -0.45 7.35
CA ALA A 64 -22.76 -0.78 8.66
C ALA A 64 -22.32 0.46 9.46
N GLY A 65 -22.50 1.67 8.91
CA GLY A 65 -22.23 2.94 9.58
C GLY A 65 -20.83 3.50 9.36
N TRP A 66 -20.02 2.90 8.49
CA TRP A 66 -18.76 3.50 8.08
C TRP A 66 -19.00 4.77 7.26
N ALA A 67 -18.38 5.87 7.65
CA ALA A 67 -18.48 7.13 6.93
C ALA A 67 -17.37 7.22 5.88
N ARG A 68 -17.75 7.46 4.63
CA ARG A 68 -16.78 7.68 3.55
C ARG A 68 -16.00 8.96 3.83
N SER A 69 -14.68 8.89 3.79
CA SER A 69 -13.82 10.06 3.93
C SER A 69 -13.92 10.95 2.68
N PRO A 70 -13.90 12.28 2.84
CA PRO A 70 -13.90 13.21 1.72
C PRO A 70 -12.54 13.17 1.03
N MET A 71 -12.42 12.44 -0.06
CA MET A 71 -11.21 12.37 -0.88
C MET A 71 -11.13 13.56 -1.83
N ARG A 72 -9.95 14.14 -1.99
CA ARG A 72 -9.70 15.17 -3.01
C ARG A 72 -9.60 14.60 -4.43
N ILE A 73 -9.20 13.33 -4.53
CA ILE A 73 -9.06 12.60 -5.78
C ILE A 73 -9.88 11.31 -5.63
N GLU A 74 -10.83 11.09 -6.52
CA GLU A 74 -11.60 9.85 -6.54
C GLU A 74 -10.90 8.81 -7.40
N TYR A 75 -10.62 7.65 -6.79
CA TYR A 75 -10.11 6.48 -7.49
C TYR A 75 -11.24 5.50 -7.77
N SER A 76 -11.17 4.79 -8.90
CA SER A 76 -12.14 3.76 -9.24
C SER A 76 -11.96 2.47 -8.45
N ASN A 77 -10.80 2.27 -7.84
CA ASN A 77 -10.39 1.02 -7.19
C ASN A 77 -9.81 1.20 -5.77
N TYR A 78 -10.10 2.34 -5.13
CA TYR A 78 -9.68 2.61 -3.77
C TYR A 78 -10.66 3.58 -3.09
N ARG A 79 -10.97 3.32 -1.83
CA ARG A 79 -11.75 4.22 -0.95
C ARG A 79 -11.27 4.10 0.47
N ASP A 80 -11.33 5.21 1.18
CA ASP A 80 -11.11 5.27 2.62
C ASP A 80 -12.40 5.65 3.36
N TYR A 81 -12.56 5.02 4.50
CA TYR A 81 -13.68 5.18 5.41
C TYR A 81 -13.18 5.51 6.81
N VAL A 82 -14.03 6.14 7.61
CA VAL A 82 -13.78 6.41 9.03
C VAL A 82 -14.90 5.80 9.85
N HIS A 83 -14.56 5.07 10.89
CA HIS A 83 -15.54 4.63 11.87
C HIS A 83 -15.97 5.82 12.75
N PRO A 84 -17.25 6.23 12.75
CA PRO A 84 -17.68 7.51 13.33
C PRO A 84 -17.44 7.59 14.84
N GLU A 85 -17.54 6.48 15.57
CA GLU A 85 -17.37 6.47 17.02
C GLU A 85 -15.90 6.27 17.45
N LEU A 86 -15.11 5.51 16.68
CA LEU A 86 -13.75 5.12 17.06
C LEU A 86 -12.69 5.98 16.40
N GLY A 87 -13.04 6.72 15.34
CA GLY A 87 -12.08 7.49 14.56
C GLY A 87 -11.01 6.65 13.85
N ILE A 88 -11.23 5.32 13.73
CA ILE A 88 -10.33 4.41 13.04
C ILE A 88 -10.63 4.50 11.55
N THR A 89 -9.58 4.62 10.73
CA THR A 89 -9.69 4.61 9.27
C THR A 89 -9.63 3.19 8.73
N LEU A 90 -10.34 2.96 7.63
CA LEU A 90 -10.35 1.71 6.88
C LEU A 90 -10.11 2.01 5.39
N ASP A 91 -8.99 1.57 4.90
CA ASP A 91 -8.62 1.64 3.49
C ASP A 91 -9.11 0.39 2.76
N VAL A 92 -9.93 0.59 1.74
CA VAL A 92 -10.48 -0.50 0.92
C VAL A 92 -9.83 -0.45 -0.45
N CYS A 93 -9.04 -1.47 -0.76
CA CYS A 93 -8.36 -1.64 -2.03
C CYS A 93 -9.14 -2.63 -2.91
N CYS A 94 -9.35 -2.27 -4.17
CA CYS A 94 -9.95 -3.17 -5.15
C CYS A 94 -8.87 -3.86 -5.96
N LEU A 95 -8.96 -5.19 -6.08
CA LEU A 95 -8.08 -6.01 -6.89
C LEU A 95 -8.85 -6.63 -8.05
N GLN A 96 -8.19 -6.74 -9.20
CA GLN A 96 -8.75 -7.35 -10.40
C GLN A 96 -7.85 -8.48 -10.90
N ASP A 97 -8.43 -9.65 -11.10
CA ASP A 97 -7.77 -10.75 -11.84
C ASP A 97 -7.94 -10.50 -13.34
N ASN A 98 -6.82 -10.37 -14.06
CA ASN A 98 -6.83 -10.16 -15.50
C ASN A 98 -6.87 -11.48 -16.30
N GLY A 99 -6.93 -12.64 -15.64
CA GLY A 99 -6.96 -13.95 -16.29
C GLY A 99 -5.66 -14.39 -16.96
N ASP A 100 -4.61 -13.58 -16.91
CA ASP A 100 -3.27 -13.84 -17.45
C ASP A 100 -2.24 -14.20 -16.36
N HIS A 101 -2.71 -14.74 -15.24
CA HIS A 101 -1.93 -15.01 -14.03
C HIS A 101 -1.39 -13.73 -13.34
N ARG A 102 -2.07 -12.59 -13.53
CA ARG A 102 -1.72 -11.33 -12.90
C ARG A 102 -2.92 -10.73 -12.18
N ILE A 103 -2.72 -10.40 -10.89
CA ILE A 103 -3.71 -9.65 -10.11
C ILE A 103 -3.27 -8.19 -10.07
N ILE A 104 -4.16 -7.31 -10.50
CA ILE A 104 -3.90 -5.89 -10.64
C ILE A 104 -4.57 -5.13 -9.50
N GLY A 105 -3.81 -4.24 -8.87
CA GLY A 105 -4.27 -3.30 -7.87
C GLY A 105 -3.64 -1.93 -8.06
N GLY A 106 -3.74 -1.06 -7.06
CA GLY A 106 -3.10 0.26 -7.05
C GLY A 106 -4.10 1.40 -7.00
N PHE A 107 -3.80 2.51 -7.68
CA PHE A 107 -4.65 3.70 -7.73
C PHE A 107 -4.99 4.04 -9.18
N SER A 108 -6.27 3.94 -9.53
CA SER A 108 -6.77 4.18 -10.88
C SER A 108 -7.63 5.45 -10.92
N LEU A 109 -7.17 6.43 -11.70
CA LEU A 109 -7.90 7.68 -11.97
C LEU A 109 -8.94 7.44 -13.06
N PRO A 110 -10.24 7.67 -12.83
CA PRO A 110 -11.26 7.48 -13.84
C PRO A 110 -11.01 8.32 -15.10
N GLY A 111 -11.12 7.71 -16.27
CA GLY A 111 -10.97 8.41 -17.55
C GLY A 111 -9.53 8.78 -17.96
N HIS A 112 -8.52 8.31 -17.21
CA HIS A 112 -7.12 8.54 -17.54
C HIS A 112 -6.46 7.28 -18.12
N ALA A 113 -5.51 7.47 -19.02
CA ALA A 113 -4.77 6.38 -19.64
C ALA A 113 -3.84 5.66 -18.63
N ALA A 114 -3.45 4.43 -18.95
CA ALA A 114 -2.69 3.56 -18.06
C ALA A 114 -1.34 4.17 -17.62
N GLU A 115 -0.68 4.94 -18.47
CA GLU A 115 0.58 5.61 -18.16
C GLU A 115 0.47 6.67 -17.06
N TYR A 116 -0.74 7.11 -16.72
CA TYR A 116 -0.99 8.05 -15.62
C TYR A 116 -1.43 7.34 -14.33
N GLN A 117 -1.64 6.02 -14.38
CA GLN A 117 -2.13 5.24 -13.24
C GLN A 117 -0.96 4.77 -12.36
N ARG A 118 -1.26 4.44 -11.10
CA ARG A 118 -0.35 3.69 -10.25
C ARG A 118 -0.79 2.23 -10.22
N VAL A 119 -0.11 1.38 -10.97
CA VAL A 119 -0.44 -0.04 -11.10
C VAL A 119 0.50 -0.87 -10.26
N SER A 120 -0.07 -1.73 -9.42
CA SER A 120 0.63 -2.78 -8.66
C SER A 120 0.21 -4.15 -9.19
N VAL A 121 1.18 -5.02 -9.44
CA VAL A 121 0.94 -6.36 -9.97
C VAL A 121 1.32 -7.40 -8.92
N PHE A 122 0.37 -8.28 -8.61
CA PHE A 122 0.58 -9.38 -7.68
C PHE A 122 0.57 -10.73 -8.43
N PRO A 123 1.31 -11.73 -7.93
CA PRO A 123 1.14 -13.09 -8.39
C PRO A 123 -0.26 -13.63 -8.03
N PRO A 124 -0.78 -14.63 -8.74
CA PRO A 124 -2.03 -15.28 -8.38
C PRO A 124 -1.99 -15.84 -6.96
N PHE A 125 -3.09 -15.67 -6.25
CA PHE A 125 -3.29 -16.23 -4.92
C PHE A 125 -4.76 -16.60 -4.69
N ASP A 126 -4.98 -17.54 -3.80
CA ASP A 126 -6.31 -17.97 -3.39
C ASP A 126 -6.66 -17.42 -2.02
N LEU A 127 -7.97 -17.28 -1.77
CA LEU A 127 -8.51 -17.01 -0.45
C LEU A 127 -9.01 -18.30 0.20
N VAL A 128 -8.93 -18.35 1.53
CA VAL A 128 -9.49 -19.39 2.37
C VAL A 128 -10.31 -18.75 3.48
N GLN A 129 -11.33 -19.45 3.93
CA GLN A 129 -12.04 -19.06 5.15
C GLN A 129 -11.24 -19.49 6.38
N ARG A 130 -11.25 -18.61 7.40
CA ARG A 130 -10.65 -18.84 8.72
C ARG A 130 -11.64 -18.43 9.79
N GLY A 131 -11.79 -19.26 10.82
CA GLY A 131 -12.54 -18.92 12.01
C GLY A 131 -11.78 -17.91 12.86
N THR A 132 -12.49 -16.89 13.35
CA THR A 132 -12.03 -15.91 14.35
C THR A 132 -13.04 -15.83 15.48
N GLU A 133 -12.72 -15.09 16.55
CA GLU A 133 -13.70 -14.83 17.63
C GLU A 133 -14.92 -14.03 17.14
N CYS A 134 -14.80 -13.31 16.01
CA CYS A 134 -15.88 -12.52 15.41
C CYS A 134 -16.69 -13.27 14.36
N GLY A 135 -16.26 -14.47 13.95
CA GLY A 135 -16.87 -15.30 12.92
C GLY A 135 -15.87 -15.73 11.84
N GLU A 136 -16.41 -16.31 10.77
CA GLU A 136 -15.63 -16.71 9.60
C GLU A 136 -15.20 -15.48 8.79
N VAL A 137 -13.92 -15.44 8.38
CA VAL A 137 -13.36 -14.37 7.57
C VAL A 137 -12.57 -14.93 6.40
N TRP A 138 -12.45 -14.18 5.32
CA TRP A 138 -11.57 -14.50 4.22
C TRP A 138 -10.13 -14.05 4.51
N PHE A 139 -9.18 -14.90 4.13
CA PHE A 139 -7.76 -14.64 4.32
C PHE A 139 -6.95 -15.24 3.16
N PRO A 140 -5.85 -14.60 2.71
CA PRO A 140 -4.99 -15.19 1.69
C PRO A 140 -4.43 -16.55 2.14
N ARG A 141 -4.53 -17.57 1.30
CA ARG A 141 -3.98 -18.91 1.60
C ARG A 141 -2.47 -18.88 1.79
N GLN A 142 -1.78 -18.05 1.03
CA GLN A 142 -0.32 -17.88 1.04
C GLN A 142 0.00 -16.37 1.11
N PRO A 143 -0.23 -15.73 2.28
CA PRO A 143 -0.06 -14.27 2.43
C PRO A 143 1.37 -13.81 2.14
N GLU A 144 2.37 -14.69 2.33
CA GLU A 144 3.78 -14.41 2.07
C GLU A 144 4.04 -14.06 0.60
N LYS A 145 3.27 -14.61 -0.33
CA LYS A 145 3.38 -14.27 -1.76
C LYS A 145 3.03 -12.81 -2.01
N ILE A 146 1.93 -12.34 -1.42
CA ILE A 146 1.47 -10.95 -1.51
C ILE A 146 2.51 -10.03 -0.86
N LEU A 147 2.94 -10.35 0.36
CA LEU A 147 3.90 -9.55 1.12
C LEU A 147 5.26 -9.48 0.42
N THR A 148 5.74 -10.59 -0.13
CA THR A 148 7.01 -10.62 -0.88
C THR A 148 6.92 -9.80 -2.15
N ALA A 149 5.82 -9.89 -2.89
CA ALA A 149 5.61 -9.06 -4.08
C ALA A 149 5.59 -7.57 -3.74
N PHE A 150 4.93 -7.19 -2.65
CA PHE A 150 4.72 -5.79 -2.28
C PHE A 150 5.91 -5.17 -1.55
N TYR A 151 6.47 -5.87 -0.55
CA TYR A 151 7.51 -5.35 0.36
C TYR A 151 8.91 -5.93 0.10
N GLY A 152 9.04 -7.05 -0.62
CA GLY A 152 10.29 -7.80 -0.74
C GLY A 152 10.64 -8.52 0.56
N ASP A 153 11.71 -8.13 1.22
CA ASP A 153 12.05 -8.63 2.56
C ASP A 153 11.14 -8.01 3.63
N TRP A 154 9.89 -8.46 3.66
CA TRP A 154 8.87 -7.98 4.59
C TRP A 154 9.12 -8.39 6.04
N ARG A 155 10.00 -9.35 6.30
CA ARG A 155 10.35 -9.78 7.65
C ARG A 155 11.23 -8.78 8.36
N THR A 156 12.08 -8.06 7.60
CA THR A 156 12.94 -7.01 8.14
C THR A 156 12.21 -5.67 8.11
N PRO A 157 11.96 -5.03 9.27
CA PRO A 157 11.33 -3.72 9.30
C PRO A 157 12.12 -2.67 8.51
N ASN A 158 11.45 -1.93 7.65
CA ASN A 158 12.04 -0.79 6.94
C ASN A 158 11.25 0.48 7.27
N PRO A 159 11.75 1.35 8.19
CA PRO A 159 11.05 2.57 8.61
C PRO A 159 10.94 3.61 7.49
N HIS A 160 11.69 3.45 6.42
CA HIS A 160 11.71 4.37 5.28
C HIS A 160 10.84 3.89 4.12
N TRP A 161 10.22 2.72 4.24
CA TRP A 161 9.33 2.20 3.21
C TRP A 161 8.10 3.10 3.03
N ASP A 162 7.62 3.20 1.80
CA ASP A 162 6.43 3.97 1.44
C ASP A 162 5.68 3.29 0.30
N THR A 163 4.37 3.14 0.46
CA THR A 163 3.48 2.47 -0.49
C THR A 163 3.60 3.02 -1.91
N VAL A 164 3.77 4.34 -2.04
CA VAL A 164 3.73 5.02 -3.34
C VAL A 164 4.88 4.61 -4.24
N ILE A 165 6.11 4.60 -3.70
CA ILE A 165 7.33 4.43 -4.52
C ILE A 165 8.15 3.19 -4.15
N SER A 166 8.05 2.71 -2.91
CA SER A 166 8.89 1.60 -2.44
C SER A 166 8.35 0.23 -2.81
N ALA A 167 7.07 0.13 -3.16
CA ALA A 167 6.44 -1.13 -3.53
C ALA A 167 7.19 -1.77 -4.72
N LEU A 168 7.61 -3.03 -4.55
CA LEU A 168 8.43 -3.73 -5.53
C LEU A 168 7.65 -4.18 -6.76
N ASN A 169 6.35 -4.34 -6.60
CA ASN A 169 5.40 -4.79 -7.61
C ASN A 169 4.76 -3.65 -8.41
N LEU A 170 5.35 -2.45 -8.38
CA LEU A 170 4.95 -1.39 -9.28
C LEU A 170 5.26 -1.78 -10.73
N GLU A 171 4.24 -1.77 -11.60
CA GLU A 171 4.41 -2.12 -13.01
C GLU A 171 5.32 -1.15 -13.74
N SER A 172 5.20 0.16 -13.44
CA SER A 172 6.04 1.19 -14.02
C SER A 172 6.13 2.44 -13.13
N PHE A 173 7.11 3.29 -13.41
CA PHE A 173 7.28 4.59 -12.75
C PHE A 173 6.49 5.66 -13.52
N THR A 174 5.17 5.62 -13.38
CA THR A 174 4.23 6.51 -14.08
C THR A 174 4.30 7.96 -13.57
N LEU A 175 3.64 8.87 -14.30
CA LEU A 175 3.51 10.27 -13.88
C LEU A 175 2.87 10.39 -12.50
N LEU A 176 1.82 9.60 -12.22
CA LEU A 176 1.15 9.64 -10.90
C LEU A 176 2.09 9.22 -9.78
N VAL A 177 2.85 8.13 -9.96
CA VAL A 177 3.86 7.68 -8.98
C VAL A 177 4.93 8.74 -8.76
N ARG A 178 5.41 9.38 -9.82
CA ARG A 178 6.40 10.46 -9.76
C ARG A 178 5.86 11.67 -8.99
N CYS A 179 4.66 12.13 -9.32
CA CYS A 179 4.03 13.28 -8.63
C CYS A 179 3.86 13.00 -7.13
N TYR A 180 3.38 11.83 -6.76
CA TYR A 180 3.26 11.46 -5.34
C TYR A 180 4.61 11.37 -4.65
N ALA A 181 5.62 10.78 -5.29
CA ALA A 181 6.96 10.66 -4.70
C ALA A 181 7.57 12.05 -4.42
N TYR A 182 7.45 12.98 -5.36
CA TYR A 182 7.91 14.37 -5.16
C TYR A 182 7.07 15.10 -4.11
N HIS A 183 5.75 14.93 -4.10
CA HIS A 183 4.92 15.50 -3.03
C HIS A 183 5.39 15.02 -1.65
N ARG A 184 5.62 13.72 -1.47
CA ARG A 184 6.14 13.14 -0.23
C ARG A 184 7.54 13.65 0.11
N LEU A 185 8.44 13.77 -0.87
CA LEU A 185 9.76 14.34 -0.68
C LEU A 185 9.68 15.75 -0.09
N VAL A 186 8.92 16.63 -0.72
CA VAL A 186 8.74 18.03 -0.27
C VAL A 186 8.09 18.06 1.13
N GLN A 187 7.05 17.28 1.35
CA GLN A 187 6.38 17.20 2.63
C GLN A 187 7.36 16.79 3.76
N ARG A 188 8.18 15.76 3.55
CA ARG A 188 9.15 15.31 4.54
C ARG A 188 10.26 16.31 4.76
N TRP A 189 10.73 16.96 3.70
CA TRP A 189 11.70 18.04 3.81
C TRP A 189 11.17 19.20 4.67
N LEU A 190 9.96 19.68 4.40
CA LEU A 190 9.33 20.77 5.17
C LEU A 190 9.11 20.40 6.64
N LEU A 191 8.91 19.13 6.95
CA LEU A 191 8.80 18.60 8.33
C LEU A 191 10.16 18.38 9.00
N GLY A 192 11.28 18.65 8.32
CA GLY A 192 12.63 18.41 8.85
C GLY A 192 13.06 16.94 8.87
N ASP A 193 12.26 16.02 8.33
CA ASP A 193 12.59 14.60 8.20
C ASP A 193 13.48 14.37 6.97
N LEU A 194 14.72 14.90 7.04
CA LEU A 194 15.66 14.86 5.93
C LEU A 194 16.04 13.45 5.51
N ALA A 195 16.07 12.51 6.45
CA ALA A 195 16.38 11.11 6.18
C ALA A 195 15.33 10.48 5.27
N LYS A 196 14.04 10.66 5.59
CA LYS A 196 12.96 10.15 4.75
C LYS A 196 12.83 10.92 3.44
N ALA A 197 13.06 12.24 3.43
CA ALA A 197 13.13 13.03 2.19
C ALA A 197 14.23 12.52 1.26
N TRP A 198 15.42 12.20 1.80
CA TRP A 198 16.50 11.59 1.04
C TRP A 198 16.11 10.24 0.43
N CYS A 199 15.38 9.40 1.18
CA CYS A 199 14.89 8.11 0.66
C CYS A 199 13.99 8.27 -0.57
N TYR A 200 13.13 9.29 -0.59
CA TYR A 200 12.32 9.59 -1.79
C TYR A 200 13.18 10.02 -2.97
N ALA A 201 14.08 10.99 -2.77
CA ALA A 201 14.98 11.45 -3.82
C ALA A 201 15.84 10.31 -4.38
N HIS A 202 16.34 9.45 -3.49
CA HIS A 202 17.13 8.28 -3.86
C HIS A 202 16.32 7.28 -4.69
N GLN A 203 15.10 6.96 -4.29
CA GLN A 203 14.24 6.02 -5.02
C GLN A 203 13.79 6.56 -6.38
N ILE A 204 13.46 7.86 -6.46
CA ILE A 204 13.15 8.51 -7.75
C ILE A 204 14.35 8.35 -8.69
N ALA A 205 15.56 8.70 -8.23
CA ALA A 205 16.78 8.57 -9.02
C ALA A 205 17.14 7.12 -9.40
N LEU A 206 16.72 6.11 -8.60
CA LEU A 206 16.88 4.70 -8.97
C LEU A 206 15.91 4.28 -10.07
N LYS A 207 14.68 4.81 -10.06
CA LYS A 207 13.64 4.49 -11.05
C LYS A 207 13.80 5.28 -12.35
N ASP A 208 14.33 6.49 -12.25
CA ASP A 208 14.66 7.35 -13.38
C ASP A 208 16.06 7.98 -13.16
N PRO A 209 17.12 7.34 -13.67
CA PRO A 209 18.48 7.83 -13.52
C PRO A 209 18.75 9.18 -14.18
N ASP A 210 17.92 9.60 -15.12
CA ASP A 210 18.06 10.87 -15.85
C ASP A 210 17.27 12.01 -15.19
N ASP A 211 16.57 11.74 -14.09
CA ASP A 211 15.85 12.76 -13.33
C ASP A 211 16.81 13.69 -12.57
N VAL A 212 17.18 14.78 -13.23
CA VAL A 212 18.12 15.78 -12.71
C VAL A 212 17.66 16.38 -11.39
N LEU A 213 16.34 16.57 -11.21
CA LEU A 213 15.80 17.13 -9.97
C LEU A 213 15.98 16.16 -8.80
N ALA A 214 15.72 14.88 -9.00
CA ALA A 214 15.94 13.85 -7.99
C ALA A 214 17.41 13.71 -7.61
N LEU A 215 18.31 13.69 -8.61
CA LEU A 215 19.75 13.61 -8.39
C LEU A 215 20.28 14.80 -7.58
N ARG A 216 19.90 16.03 -7.93
CA ARG A 216 20.28 17.24 -7.19
C ARG A 216 19.69 17.28 -5.79
N SER A 217 18.41 16.92 -5.64
CA SER A 217 17.74 16.85 -4.33
C SER A 217 18.44 15.86 -3.42
N ARG A 218 18.79 14.68 -3.92
CA ARG A 218 19.54 13.65 -3.18
C ARG A 218 20.87 14.18 -2.68
N GLN A 219 21.68 14.76 -3.57
CA GLN A 219 23.00 15.32 -3.21
C GLN A 219 22.90 16.45 -2.19
N TRP A 220 21.90 17.32 -2.33
CA TRP A 220 21.67 18.40 -1.38
C TRP A 220 21.28 17.85 0.00
N LEU A 221 20.39 16.87 0.05
CA LEU A 221 19.96 16.22 1.29
C LEU A 221 21.09 15.44 1.96
N GLU A 222 21.96 14.77 1.21
CA GLU A 222 23.17 14.11 1.73
C GLU A 222 24.06 15.12 2.47
N ARG A 223 24.35 16.26 1.83
CA ARG A 223 25.16 17.33 2.44
C ARG A 223 24.50 17.91 3.68
N ALA A 224 23.17 18.10 3.66
CA ALA A 224 22.42 18.64 4.80
C ALA A 224 22.44 17.65 5.99
N ILE A 225 22.23 16.37 5.76
CA ILE A 225 22.28 15.30 6.76
C ILE A 225 23.68 15.22 7.38
N THR A 226 24.74 15.22 6.55
CA THR A 226 26.14 15.19 7.03
C THR A 226 26.49 16.42 7.87
N ARG A 227 26.06 17.61 7.49
CA ARG A 227 26.26 18.84 8.27
C ARG A 227 25.62 18.79 9.65
N LEU A 228 24.56 17.99 9.81
CA LEU A 228 23.91 17.75 11.10
C LEU A 228 24.59 16.63 11.91
N GLY A 229 25.73 16.09 11.45
CA GLY A 229 26.44 14.98 12.08
C GLY A 229 25.66 13.66 12.02
N ARG A 230 24.79 13.48 11.03
CA ARG A 230 23.98 12.28 10.85
C ARG A 230 24.43 11.51 9.61
N GLU A 231 24.11 10.23 9.57
CA GLU A 231 24.34 9.37 8.39
C GLU A 231 23.10 9.30 7.51
N THR A 232 23.32 9.16 6.20
CA THR A 232 22.24 8.88 5.26
C THR A 232 21.70 7.46 5.47
N PRO A 233 20.38 7.24 5.30
CA PRO A 233 19.80 5.92 5.45
C PRO A 233 20.46 4.89 4.52
N VAL A 234 20.65 3.68 5.04
CA VAL A 234 21.08 2.55 4.21
C VAL A 234 19.85 1.97 3.53
N TRP A 235 19.79 2.09 2.20
CA TRP A 235 18.70 1.48 1.43
C TRP A 235 18.98 -0.01 1.18
N PRO A 236 18.04 -0.92 1.48
CA PRO A 236 18.26 -2.35 1.30
C PRO A 236 18.65 -2.71 -0.13
N ARG A 237 19.75 -3.47 -0.29
CA ARG A 237 20.30 -3.86 -1.61
C ARG A 237 19.34 -4.66 -2.47
N ASN A 238 18.45 -5.45 -1.86
CA ASN A 238 17.47 -6.29 -2.55
C ASN A 238 16.40 -5.49 -3.30
N GLN A 239 16.23 -4.21 -2.98
CA GLN A 239 15.34 -3.30 -3.70
C GLN A 239 16.00 -2.65 -4.93
N ARG A 240 17.28 -2.98 -5.24
CA ARG A 240 17.98 -2.50 -6.45
C ARG A 240 17.70 -3.31 -7.71
N GLN A 241 17.10 -4.49 -7.61
CA GLN A 241 17.05 -5.49 -8.70
C GLN A 241 15.66 -5.77 -9.27
N GLN A 242 14.82 -4.78 -9.49
CA GLN A 242 13.63 -5.03 -10.29
C GLN A 242 13.63 -4.27 -11.61
N ARG A 243 14.63 -4.61 -12.47
CA ARG A 243 14.52 -4.47 -13.93
C ARG A 243 13.97 -5.74 -14.59
N VAL A 244 13.36 -6.67 -13.86
CA VAL A 244 13.15 -8.05 -14.37
C VAL A 244 11.76 -8.32 -14.94
N TYR A 245 10.76 -7.47 -14.76
CA TYR A 245 9.43 -7.75 -15.31
C TYR A 245 9.08 -7.04 -16.64
N THR A 246 10.02 -6.33 -17.25
CA THR A 246 9.76 -5.58 -18.51
C THR A 246 10.27 -6.29 -19.77
N ARG A 247 10.69 -7.56 -19.71
CA ARG A 247 11.06 -8.33 -20.90
C ARG A 247 10.67 -9.80 -20.73
N MET A 248 9.43 -10.13 -20.91
CA MET A 248 8.92 -11.39 -21.44
C MET A 248 7.56 -11.08 -22.08
N VAL A 249 7.59 -10.64 -23.29
CA VAL A 249 6.57 -10.86 -24.32
C VAL A 249 7.24 -11.68 -25.38
#